data_d6287801c7fab85be6164d807f272f8e
#
_entry.id   d6287801c7fab85be6164d807f272f8e
#
_cell.length_a   1.000
_cell.length_b   1.000
_cell.length_c   1.000
_cell.angle_alpha   90.00
_cell.angle_beta   90.00
_cell.angle_gamma   90.00
#
_symmetry.space_group_name_H-M   'P 1'
#
loop_
_entity.id
_entity.type
_entity.pdbx_description
1 polymer ?
#
loop_
_entity_poly.entity_id
_entity_poly.type
_entity_poly.pdbx_seq_one_letter_code
_entity_poly.pdbx_strand_id
1 'polypeptide(L)'
;MRERTPITRSLLEELPNLKYLMTSGMRNNAIDLEATKAKSIFVCGTEINPNPTAELAWTLILGLARNLKQEVDNMFQGYWQTSIGLELKGKALGLIGLGKIGTQMAKIGQAFGMQVSAWSENLDLTHANKMGVLPMSKEDLLTN
;
A
#
# COMPACT_ATOMS: atom_id res chain seq x y z
N MET A 1 -11.05 15.73 -1.79
CA MET A 1 -11.54 15.03 -0.57
C MET A 1 -10.81 13.70 -0.40
N ARG A 2 -10.85 13.09 0.78
CA ARG A 2 -10.27 11.77 1.05
C ARG A 2 -11.34 10.67 0.90
N GLU A 3 -10.93 9.44 0.62
CA GLU A 3 -11.83 8.29 0.42
C GLU A 3 -12.67 7.90 1.65
N ARG A 4 -12.43 8.51 2.79
CA ARG A 4 -13.12 8.20 4.07
C ARG A 4 -14.44 8.95 4.27
N THR A 5 -14.75 9.94 3.44
CA THR A 5 -15.99 10.71 3.57
C THR A 5 -17.00 10.17 2.57
N PRO A 6 -18.07 9.51 3.02
CA PRO A 6 -19.10 9.04 2.12
C PRO A 6 -19.85 10.23 1.49
N ILE A 7 -19.89 10.27 0.17
CA ILE A 7 -20.68 11.22 -0.61
C ILE A 7 -21.92 10.49 -1.10
N THR A 8 -22.90 10.45 -0.21
CA THR A 8 -24.17 9.77 -0.45
C THR A 8 -25.13 10.63 -1.28
N ARG A 9 -26.16 10.00 -1.83
CA ARG A 9 -27.25 10.68 -2.52
C ARG A 9 -27.90 11.74 -1.64
N SER A 10 -28.18 11.42 -0.36
CA SER A 10 -28.79 12.36 0.58
C SER A 10 -27.91 13.60 0.81
N LEU A 11 -26.60 13.42 0.98
CA LEU A 11 -25.70 14.57 1.09
C LEU A 11 -25.69 15.43 -0.19
N LEU A 12 -25.72 14.79 -1.35
CA LEU A 12 -25.75 15.51 -2.63
C LEU A 12 -27.06 16.27 -2.85
N GLU A 13 -28.18 15.85 -2.25
CA GLU A 13 -29.46 16.55 -2.27
C GLU A 13 -29.41 17.87 -1.52
N GLU A 14 -28.63 17.94 -0.43
CA GLU A 14 -28.39 19.14 0.36
C GLU A 14 -27.44 20.14 -0.32
N LEU A 15 -26.80 19.74 -1.44
CA LEU A 15 -25.80 20.54 -2.15
C LEU A 15 -26.26 20.89 -3.58
N PRO A 16 -27.33 21.71 -3.75
CA PRO A 16 -27.94 21.97 -5.06
C PRO A 16 -27.03 22.73 -6.04
N ASN A 17 -26.04 23.45 -5.53
CA ASN A 17 -25.10 24.23 -6.34
C ASN A 17 -23.76 23.51 -6.62
N LEU A 18 -23.59 22.27 -6.16
CA LEU A 18 -22.37 21.50 -6.39
C LEU A 18 -22.27 21.09 -7.86
N LYS A 19 -21.22 21.53 -8.56
CA LYS A 19 -20.96 21.22 -9.97
C LYS A 19 -19.73 20.35 -10.17
N TYR A 20 -18.77 20.43 -9.26
CA TYR A 20 -17.51 19.71 -9.37
C TYR A 20 -17.17 19.03 -8.04
N LEU A 21 -16.77 17.77 -8.12
CA LEU A 21 -16.30 16.97 -7.00
C LEU A 21 -14.92 16.42 -7.33
N MET A 22 -13.91 16.90 -6.65
CA MET A 22 -12.53 16.44 -6.84
C MET A 22 -12.09 15.54 -5.69
N THR A 23 -11.54 14.37 -6.01
CA THR A 23 -11.04 13.41 -5.04
C THR A 23 -9.56 13.11 -5.26
N SER A 24 -8.84 12.75 -4.20
CA SER A 24 -7.49 12.21 -4.30
C SER A 24 -7.58 10.76 -4.80
N GLY A 25 -6.88 10.47 -5.90
CA GLY A 25 -6.94 9.18 -6.58
C GLY A 25 -8.05 9.10 -7.63
N MET A 26 -7.85 8.20 -8.59
CA MET A 26 -8.77 8.01 -9.75
C MET A 26 -10.02 7.21 -9.41
N ARG A 27 -10.05 6.51 -8.26
CA ARG A 27 -11.19 5.71 -7.80
C ARG A 27 -11.50 6.06 -6.36
N ASN A 28 -12.77 6.30 -6.06
CA ASN A 28 -13.23 6.53 -4.70
C ASN A 28 -14.62 5.89 -4.53
N ASN A 29 -14.63 4.73 -3.87
CA ASN A 29 -15.85 3.96 -3.63
C ASN A 29 -16.81 4.64 -2.62
N ALA A 30 -16.37 5.70 -1.96
CA ALA A 30 -17.22 6.47 -1.04
C ALA A 30 -18.12 7.48 -1.77
N ILE A 31 -18.04 7.61 -3.10
CA ILE A 31 -18.85 8.53 -3.90
C ILE A 31 -19.96 7.74 -4.60
N ASP A 32 -21.21 8.13 -4.40
CA ASP A 32 -22.34 7.67 -5.22
C ASP A 32 -22.26 8.30 -6.63
N LEU A 33 -21.57 7.59 -7.53
CA LEU A 33 -21.36 8.06 -8.90
C LEU A 33 -22.65 8.15 -9.72
N GLU A 34 -23.66 7.34 -9.40
CA GLU A 34 -24.96 7.43 -10.08
C GLU A 34 -25.70 8.70 -9.66
N ALA A 35 -25.70 9.01 -8.38
CA ALA A 35 -26.29 10.24 -7.88
C ALA A 35 -25.56 11.49 -8.40
N THR A 36 -24.23 11.48 -8.49
CA THR A 36 -23.48 12.61 -9.06
C THR A 36 -23.80 12.79 -10.54
N LYS A 37 -23.91 11.70 -11.31
CA LYS A 37 -24.29 11.74 -12.72
C LYS A 37 -25.71 12.28 -12.92
N ALA A 38 -26.67 11.83 -12.11
CA ALA A 38 -28.06 12.29 -12.16
C ALA A 38 -28.19 13.81 -11.90
N LYS A 39 -27.29 14.37 -11.08
CA LYS A 39 -27.23 15.81 -10.77
C LYS A 39 -26.30 16.61 -11.68
N SER A 40 -25.74 15.99 -12.72
CA SER A 40 -24.75 16.61 -13.62
C SER A 40 -23.53 17.18 -12.88
N ILE A 41 -23.12 16.53 -11.80
CA ILE A 41 -21.92 16.88 -11.04
C ILE A 41 -20.72 16.19 -11.70
N PHE A 42 -19.72 16.96 -12.08
CA PHE A 42 -18.50 16.45 -12.67
C PHE A 42 -17.58 15.92 -11.57
N VAL A 43 -17.25 14.62 -11.63
CA VAL A 43 -16.34 13.95 -10.68
C VAL A 43 -15.00 13.73 -11.36
N CYS A 44 -13.93 14.21 -10.74
CA CYS A 44 -12.57 14.00 -11.20
C CYS A 44 -11.65 13.54 -10.07
N GLY A 45 -10.63 12.79 -10.41
CA GLY A 45 -9.58 12.32 -9.50
C GLY A 45 -8.20 12.75 -9.95
N THR A 46 -7.25 12.72 -9.02
CA THR A 46 -5.84 12.95 -9.31
C THR A 46 -5.10 11.63 -9.53
N GLU A 47 -3.98 11.68 -10.19
CA GLU A 47 -3.08 10.54 -10.23
C GLU A 47 -2.55 10.20 -8.82
N ILE A 48 -2.32 8.91 -8.59
CA ILE A 48 -1.74 8.41 -7.35
C ILE A 48 -0.26 8.19 -7.58
N ASN A 49 0.57 8.82 -6.76
CA ASN A 49 1.99 8.48 -6.64
C ASN A 49 2.14 7.35 -5.60
N PRO A 50 2.50 6.12 -6.00
CA PRO A 50 2.66 5.00 -5.07
C PRO A 50 3.98 5.03 -4.29
N ASN A 51 4.95 5.84 -4.72
CA ASN A 51 6.32 5.84 -4.18
C ASN A 51 6.37 6.12 -2.67
N PRO A 52 5.75 7.19 -2.14
CA PRO A 52 5.84 7.49 -0.71
C PRO A 52 5.31 6.37 0.19
N THR A 53 4.31 5.61 -0.28
CA THR A 53 3.76 4.48 0.48
C THR A 53 4.75 3.32 0.55
N ALA A 54 5.38 2.99 -0.57
CA ALA A 54 6.40 1.94 -0.61
C ALA A 54 7.66 2.34 0.19
N GLU A 55 8.08 3.60 0.09
CA GLU A 55 9.21 4.15 0.84
C GLU A 55 8.97 4.08 2.35
N LEU A 56 7.79 4.49 2.81
CA LEU A 56 7.43 4.39 4.23
C LEU A 56 7.40 2.94 4.70
N ALA A 57 6.79 2.03 3.92
CA ALA A 57 6.74 0.61 4.26
C ALA A 57 8.16 0.02 4.41
N TRP A 58 9.07 0.31 3.47
CA TRP A 58 10.46 -0.13 3.57
C TRP A 58 11.23 0.53 4.70
N THR A 59 10.98 1.80 4.99
CA THR A 59 11.54 2.47 6.17
C THR A 59 11.18 1.74 7.45
N LEU A 60 9.91 1.33 7.60
CA LEU A 60 9.45 0.58 8.76
C LEU A 60 10.04 -0.84 8.82
N ILE A 61 10.06 -1.57 7.69
CA ILE A 61 10.64 -2.91 7.62
C ILE A 61 12.13 -2.89 8.01
N LEU A 62 12.90 -1.98 7.42
CA LEU A 62 14.33 -1.85 7.73
C LEU A 62 14.57 -1.38 9.16
N GLY A 63 13.74 -0.43 9.65
CA GLY A 63 13.82 0.04 11.02
C GLY A 63 13.57 -1.06 12.05
N LEU A 64 12.59 -1.93 11.79
CA LEU A 64 12.30 -3.09 12.62
C LEU A 64 13.42 -4.15 12.51
N ALA A 65 13.83 -4.49 11.31
CA ALA A 65 14.87 -5.50 11.07
C ALA A 65 16.21 -5.12 11.72
N ARG A 66 16.50 -3.83 11.84
CA ARG A 66 17.75 -3.32 12.43
C ARG A 66 17.59 -2.80 13.85
N ASN A 67 16.42 -3.00 14.49
CA ASN A 67 16.11 -2.49 15.84
C ASN A 67 16.39 -0.99 16.01
N LEU A 68 16.16 -0.21 14.93
CA LEU A 68 16.62 1.18 14.80
C LEU A 68 16.18 2.04 15.99
N LYS A 69 14.89 1.94 16.39
CA LYS A 69 14.39 2.73 17.52
C LYS A 69 15.14 2.41 18.81
N GLN A 70 15.32 1.14 19.11
CA GLN A 70 16.01 0.70 20.33
C GLN A 70 17.48 1.14 20.34
N GLU A 71 18.17 0.99 19.21
CA GLU A 71 19.58 1.39 19.11
C GLU A 71 19.75 2.90 19.25
N VAL A 72 18.82 3.70 18.67
CA VAL A 72 18.82 5.16 18.85
C VAL A 72 18.59 5.53 20.31
N ASP A 73 17.59 4.94 20.97
CA ASP A 73 17.30 5.22 22.40
C ASP A 73 18.50 4.83 23.29
N ASN A 74 19.13 3.69 23.01
CA ASN A 74 20.30 3.22 23.75
C ASN A 74 21.51 4.14 23.56
N MET A 75 21.72 4.65 22.34
CA MET A 75 22.78 5.64 22.06
C MET A 75 22.61 6.91 22.91
N PHE A 76 21.39 7.43 23.06
CA PHE A 76 21.12 8.57 23.94
C PHE A 76 21.38 8.29 25.41
N GLN A 77 21.34 7.02 25.82
CA GLN A 77 21.65 6.57 27.19
C GLN A 77 23.13 6.21 27.37
N GLY A 78 23.98 6.38 26.37
CA GLY A 78 25.41 6.08 26.41
C GLY A 78 25.76 4.62 26.10
N TYR A 79 24.80 3.81 25.64
CA TYR A 79 25.05 2.42 25.19
C TYR A 79 25.39 2.40 23.70
N TRP A 80 26.31 1.53 23.31
CA TRP A 80 26.75 1.37 21.93
C TRP A 80 26.48 -0.04 21.43
N GLN A 81 25.80 -0.17 20.27
CA GLN A 81 25.60 -1.42 19.54
C GLN A 81 25.10 -2.56 20.43
N THR A 82 23.87 -2.42 20.93
CA THR A 82 23.26 -3.41 21.83
C THR A 82 22.66 -4.60 21.12
N SER A 83 22.46 -4.50 19.79
CA SER A 83 21.97 -5.57 18.94
C SER A 83 22.58 -5.53 17.53
N ILE A 84 22.51 -6.66 16.80
CA ILE A 84 22.98 -6.77 15.41
C ILE A 84 21.82 -6.59 14.42
N GLY A 85 20.60 -6.89 14.83
CA GLY A 85 19.42 -6.90 13.99
C GLY A 85 19.34 -8.14 13.08
N LEU A 86 18.35 -8.12 12.19
CA LEU A 86 18.01 -9.20 11.28
C LEU A 86 18.48 -8.90 9.86
N GLU A 87 19.14 -9.87 9.19
CA GLU A 87 19.42 -9.79 7.76
C GLU A 87 18.18 -10.18 6.95
N LEU A 88 17.86 -9.42 5.88
CA LEU A 88 16.70 -9.68 5.02
C LEU A 88 16.96 -10.69 3.92
N LYS A 89 18.22 -10.86 3.50
CA LYS A 89 18.60 -11.82 2.44
C LYS A 89 18.12 -13.22 2.78
N GLY A 90 17.46 -13.87 1.82
CA GLY A 90 16.90 -15.20 1.97
C GLY A 90 15.60 -15.29 2.80
N LYS A 91 15.15 -14.18 3.40
CA LYS A 91 13.87 -14.15 4.12
C LYS A 91 12.69 -14.07 3.16
N ALA A 92 11.52 -14.54 3.60
CA ALA A 92 10.28 -14.44 2.86
C ALA A 92 9.66 -13.03 2.99
N LEU A 93 9.09 -12.54 1.89
CA LEU A 93 8.24 -11.36 1.87
C LEU A 93 6.89 -11.74 1.24
N GLY A 94 5.86 -11.85 2.06
CA GLY A 94 4.49 -12.09 1.62
C GLY A 94 3.76 -10.77 1.32
N LEU A 95 3.14 -10.67 0.15
CA LEU A 95 2.40 -9.49 -0.28
C LEU A 95 0.91 -9.82 -0.47
N ILE A 96 0.04 -9.13 0.26
CA ILE A 96 -1.39 -9.14 0.02
C ILE A 96 -1.69 -8.07 -1.03
N GLY A 97 -1.74 -8.50 -2.29
CA GLY A 97 -1.90 -7.65 -3.47
C GLY A 97 -0.60 -7.34 -4.21
N LEU A 98 -0.64 -7.50 -5.55
CA LEU A 98 0.48 -7.21 -6.46
C LEU A 98 0.11 -6.09 -7.45
N GLY A 99 -0.59 -5.06 -6.95
CA GLY A 99 -0.88 -3.83 -7.69
C GLY A 99 0.32 -2.89 -7.75
N LYS A 100 0.08 -1.59 -7.98
CA LYS A 100 1.15 -0.58 -8.12
C LYS A 100 2.13 -0.57 -6.94
N ILE A 101 1.63 -0.58 -5.70
CA ILE A 101 2.45 -0.58 -4.48
C ILE A 101 3.13 -1.94 -4.30
N GLY A 102 2.36 -3.05 -4.36
CA GLY A 102 2.90 -4.40 -4.21
C GLY A 102 4.02 -4.71 -5.21
N THR A 103 3.88 -4.25 -6.45
CA THR A 103 4.94 -4.38 -7.47
C THR A 103 6.23 -3.66 -7.07
N GLN A 104 6.13 -2.47 -6.46
CA GLN A 104 7.32 -1.76 -5.97
C GLN A 104 7.94 -2.47 -4.76
N MET A 105 7.09 -2.91 -3.82
CA MET A 105 7.55 -3.68 -2.67
C MET A 105 8.29 -4.95 -3.09
N ALA A 106 7.74 -5.67 -4.09
CA ALA A 106 8.37 -6.87 -4.65
C ALA A 106 9.76 -6.60 -5.23
N LYS A 107 9.89 -5.57 -6.07
CA LYS A 107 11.20 -5.20 -6.68
C LYS A 107 12.26 -4.88 -5.63
N ILE A 108 11.90 -4.13 -4.61
CA ILE A 108 12.83 -3.74 -3.55
C ILE A 108 13.17 -4.96 -2.68
N GLY A 109 12.19 -5.81 -2.34
CA GLY A 109 12.42 -7.06 -1.61
C GLY A 109 13.38 -7.98 -2.35
N GLN A 110 13.19 -8.14 -3.66
CA GLN A 110 14.11 -8.92 -4.51
C GLN A 110 15.51 -8.30 -4.55
N ALA A 111 15.65 -6.98 -4.57
CA ALA A 111 16.94 -6.30 -4.50
C ALA A 111 17.66 -6.55 -3.17
N PHE A 112 16.93 -6.76 -2.07
CA PHE A 112 17.48 -7.26 -0.80
C PHE A 112 17.73 -8.77 -0.76
N GLY A 113 17.47 -9.49 -1.86
CA GLY A 113 17.66 -10.94 -1.94
C GLY A 113 16.59 -11.74 -1.18
N MET A 114 15.42 -11.17 -0.95
CA MET A 114 14.27 -11.84 -0.32
C MET A 114 13.54 -12.74 -1.32
N GLN A 115 12.89 -13.78 -0.80
CA GLN A 115 11.94 -14.59 -1.55
C GLN A 115 10.58 -13.94 -1.49
N VAL A 116 10.08 -13.47 -2.64
CA VAL A 116 8.83 -12.70 -2.69
C VAL A 116 7.68 -13.56 -3.18
N SER A 117 6.62 -13.62 -2.40
CA SER A 117 5.37 -14.27 -2.74
C SER A 117 4.19 -13.28 -2.66
N ALA A 118 3.12 -13.55 -3.39
CA ALA A 118 1.94 -12.69 -3.38
C ALA A 118 0.64 -13.49 -3.49
N TRP A 119 -0.38 -12.93 -2.85
CA TRP A 119 -1.77 -13.33 -3.03
C TRP A 119 -2.65 -12.11 -3.28
N SER A 120 -3.63 -12.22 -4.14
CA SER A 120 -4.81 -11.35 -4.16
C SER A 120 -5.98 -12.10 -4.79
N GLU A 121 -7.22 -11.65 -4.52
CA GLU A 121 -8.43 -12.26 -5.05
C GLU A 121 -8.43 -12.35 -6.59
N ASN A 122 -7.84 -11.36 -7.25
CA ASN A 122 -7.72 -11.27 -8.71
C ASN A 122 -6.24 -11.11 -9.10
N LEU A 123 -5.38 -12.03 -8.63
CA LEU A 123 -3.96 -12.00 -8.94
C LEU A 123 -3.72 -12.31 -10.42
N ASP A 124 -3.09 -11.39 -11.14
CA ASP A 124 -2.59 -11.64 -12.48
C ASP A 124 -1.34 -12.52 -12.42
N LEU A 125 -1.54 -13.81 -12.73
CA LEU A 125 -0.45 -14.81 -12.71
C LEU A 125 0.64 -14.50 -13.73
N THR A 126 0.28 -13.94 -14.89
CA THR A 126 1.24 -13.56 -15.93
C THR A 126 2.13 -12.42 -15.43
N HIS A 127 1.54 -11.43 -14.79
CA HIS A 127 2.27 -10.34 -14.17
C HIS A 127 3.17 -10.83 -13.02
N ALA A 128 2.64 -11.67 -12.12
CA ALA A 128 3.41 -12.23 -11.01
C ALA A 128 4.63 -13.02 -11.51
N ASN A 129 4.45 -13.92 -12.47
CA ASN A 129 5.53 -14.69 -13.06
C ASN A 129 6.58 -13.82 -13.74
N LYS A 130 6.15 -12.82 -14.52
CA LYS A 130 7.07 -11.86 -15.18
C LYS A 130 7.91 -11.09 -14.16
N MET A 131 7.35 -10.84 -12.98
CA MET A 131 8.03 -10.16 -11.88
C MET A 131 8.90 -11.09 -11.02
N GLY A 132 8.90 -12.41 -11.26
CA GLY A 132 9.58 -13.38 -10.41
C GLY A 132 8.98 -13.45 -8.99
N VAL A 133 7.69 -13.17 -8.85
CA VAL A 133 6.94 -13.25 -7.60
C VAL A 133 6.17 -14.57 -7.59
N LEU A 134 6.29 -15.34 -6.52
CA LEU A 134 5.63 -16.64 -6.37
C LEU A 134 4.14 -16.43 -6.03
N PRO A 135 3.19 -16.85 -6.91
CA PRO A 135 1.79 -16.85 -6.55
C PRO A 135 1.51 -17.88 -5.45
N MET A 136 0.77 -17.51 -4.42
CA MET A 136 0.36 -18.39 -3.33
C MET A 136 -1.13 -18.33 -3.06
N SER A 137 -1.68 -19.34 -2.37
CA SER A 137 -3.00 -19.22 -1.75
C SER A 137 -2.93 -18.23 -0.57
N LYS A 138 -4.07 -17.73 -0.12
CA LYS A 138 -4.12 -16.85 1.06
C LYS A 138 -3.64 -17.58 2.31
N GLU A 139 -4.07 -18.84 2.45
CA GLU A 139 -3.68 -19.68 3.59
C GLU A 139 -2.17 -19.91 3.61
N ASP A 140 -1.57 -20.32 2.49
CA ASP A 140 -0.13 -20.57 2.41
C ASP A 140 0.68 -19.29 2.67
N LEU A 141 0.22 -18.15 2.16
CA LEU A 141 0.90 -16.86 2.37
C LEU A 141 0.93 -16.44 3.85
N LEU A 142 -0.09 -16.82 4.63
CA LEU A 142 -0.21 -16.43 6.03
C LEU A 142 0.41 -17.45 7.00
N THR A 143 0.73 -18.66 6.53
CA THR A 143 1.29 -19.74 7.37
C THR A 143 2.79 -19.97 7.17
N ASN A 144 3.34 -19.49 6.07
CA ASN A 144 4.78 -19.57 5.73
C ASN A 144 5.44 -18.19 5.83
#